data_9ea1598e7f3c379217a57478398cfdd4
#
_entry.id   9ea1598e7f3c379217a57478398cfdd4
#
_cell.length_a   1.000
_cell.length_b   1.000
_cell.length_c   1.000
_cell.angle_alpha   90.00
_cell.angle_beta   90.00
_cell.angle_gamma   90.00
#
_symmetry.space_group_name_H-M   'P 1'
#
loop_
_entity.id
_entity.type
_entity.pdbx_description
1 polymer ?
#
loop_
_entity_poly.entity_id
_entity_poly.type
_entity_poly.pdbx_seq_one_letter_code
_entity_poly.pdbx_strand_id
1 'polypeptide(L)'
;MEASMPYLIEEAIVRSYQDKGWDINQNENLFYDNPWENPSECFPIFSEVLETLKDVIASKNFGRELQEKYEGSLISRLDNSTLGAKGKMLNTRTSINIKEMLYKKVVIELEDLRDEQDKCLMMGLLLGRIAEAVKHEHKKNHNFQHITLLEEAHRLLSKPQAGEEGSKRLGVEMFGNLLAEVRKYGECLIIADQIPNKLAPEVLKNTNTKIVHRLFASDDRHAIGDTIRLSDEQKDFLTMLQAGEAIVYSAGWHEAVRVKIDKPTDTNAPEID
;
A
#
# COMPACT_ATOMS: atom_id res chain seq x y z
N MET A 1 28.07 0.92 -1.86
CA MET A 1 28.00 0.50 -0.44
C MET A 1 26.56 0.34 0.06
N GLU A 2 25.58 1.09 -0.45
CA GLU A 2 24.14 0.87 -0.09
C GLU A 2 23.52 -0.39 -0.72
N ALA A 3 24.12 -0.90 -1.80
CA ALA A 3 23.62 -2.09 -2.50
C ALA A 3 23.69 -3.40 -1.70
N SER A 4 24.47 -3.47 -0.63
CA SER A 4 24.59 -4.69 0.20
C SER A 4 23.54 -4.79 1.33
N MET A 5 22.90 -3.69 1.72
CA MET A 5 21.90 -3.71 2.79
C MET A 5 20.65 -4.55 2.47
N PRO A 6 20.02 -4.43 1.28
CA PRO A 6 18.89 -5.27 0.92
C PRO A 6 19.24 -6.75 0.92
N TYR A 7 20.44 -7.12 0.47
CA TYR A 7 20.90 -8.51 0.44
C TYR A 7 21.02 -9.13 1.83
N LEU A 8 21.50 -8.38 2.85
CA LEU A 8 21.60 -8.89 4.22
C LEU A 8 20.22 -9.17 4.82
N ILE A 9 19.26 -8.29 4.54
CA ILE A 9 17.85 -8.46 4.98
C ILE A 9 17.23 -9.67 4.26
N GLU A 10 17.41 -9.78 2.95
CA GLU A 10 16.92 -10.90 2.16
C GLU A 10 17.48 -12.23 2.67
N GLU A 11 18.80 -12.30 2.90
CA GLU A 11 19.44 -13.49 3.47
C GLU A 11 18.88 -13.83 4.85
N ALA A 12 18.67 -12.84 5.71
CA ALA A 12 18.09 -13.06 7.03
C ALA A 12 16.65 -13.60 6.95
N ILE A 13 15.83 -13.03 6.07
CA ILE A 13 14.47 -13.53 5.84
C ILE A 13 14.50 -14.98 5.34
N VAL A 14 15.30 -15.27 4.31
CA VAL A 14 15.41 -16.61 3.75
C VAL A 14 15.83 -17.63 4.82
N ARG A 15 16.87 -17.32 5.60
CA ARG A 15 17.33 -18.20 6.70
C ARG A 15 16.24 -18.40 7.76
N SER A 16 15.53 -17.34 8.16
CA SER A 16 14.45 -17.44 9.14
C SER A 16 13.31 -18.36 8.67
N TYR A 17 13.01 -18.38 7.38
CA TYR A 17 12.05 -19.33 6.81
C TYR A 17 12.62 -20.75 6.76
N GLN A 18 13.89 -20.91 6.38
CA GLN A 18 14.56 -22.21 6.37
C GLN A 18 14.61 -22.84 7.78
N ASP A 19 14.85 -22.03 8.82
CA ASP A 19 14.84 -22.49 10.22
C ASP A 19 13.44 -22.96 10.65
N LYS A 20 12.36 -22.50 9.98
CA LYS A 20 10.98 -22.96 10.12
C LYS A 20 10.63 -24.13 9.19
N GLY A 21 11.61 -24.72 8.52
CA GLY A 21 11.45 -25.88 7.65
C GLY A 21 11.07 -25.57 6.20
N TRP A 22 11.15 -24.32 5.75
CA TRP A 22 10.82 -24.00 4.36
C TRP A 22 11.98 -24.30 3.41
N ASP A 23 11.69 -25.09 2.37
CA ASP A 23 12.50 -25.11 1.16
C ASP A 23 12.04 -23.98 0.24
N ILE A 24 12.86 -22.93 0.16
CA ILE A 24 12.54 -21.71 -0.61
C ILE A 24 12.49 -21.99 -2.12
N ASN A 25 13.26 -22.95 -2.63
CA ASN A 25 13.29 -23.26 -4.05
C ASN A 25 12.04 -24.02 -4.51
N GLN A 26 11.54 -24.92 -3.65
CA GLN A 26 10.35 -25.72 -3.95
C GLN A 26 9.07 -25.05 -3.42
N ASN A 27 9.21 -24.03 -2.56
CA ASN A 27 8.10 -23.35 -1.89
C ASN A 27 7.24 -24.33 -1.08
N GLU A 28 7.88 -25.27 -0.41
CA GLU A 28 7.26 -26.29 0.43
C GLU A 28 7.85 -26.27 1.84
N ASN A 29 7.04 -26.63 2.84
CA ASN A 29 7.52 -26.78 4.21
C ASN A 29 7.81 -28.26 4.47
N LEU A 30 9.06 -28.56 4.91
CA LEU A 30 9.54 -29.94 5.13
C LEU A 30 9.07 -30.54 6.47
N PHE A 31 8.56 -29.69 7.40
CA PHE A 31 8.13 -30.12 8.72
C PHE A 31 6.61 -30.32 8.83
N TYR A 32 5.84 -29.67 7.97
CA TYR A 32 4.37 -29.65 8.02
C TYR A 32 3.78 -29.78 6.62
N ASP A 33 2.90 -30.73 6.42
CA ASP A 33 2.17 -30.91 5.14
C ASP A 33 1.28 -29.71 4.81
N ASN A 34 0.68 -29.10 5.83
CA ASN A 34 -0.10 -27.88 5.68
C ASN A 34 0.38 -26.80 6.66
N PRO A 35 1.35 -25.94 6.25
CA PRO A 35 1.87 -24.89 7.11
C PRO A 35 0.83 -23.89 7.61
N TRP A 36 -0.29 -23.75 6.89
CA TRP A 36 -1.35 -22.82 7.24
C TRP A 36 -2.22 -23.26 8.41
N GLU A 37 -2.16 -24.54 8.80
CA GLU A 37 -2.81 -25.04 10.01
C GLU A 37 -2.00 -24.72 11.27
N ASN A 38 -0.69 -24.54 11.12
CA ASN A 38 0.23 -24.23 12.20
C ASN A 38 1.06 -22.96 11.91
N PRO A 39 0.44 -21.81 11.65
CA PRO A 39 1.15 -20.64 11.17
C PRO A 39 2.17 -20.10 12.19
N SER A 40 1.94 -20.27 13.48
CA SER A 40 2.88 -19.85 14.52
C SER A 40 4.21 -20.59 14.51
N GLU A 41 4.21 -21.83 14.03
CA GLU A 41 5.40 -22.68 13.96
C GLU A 41 6.11 -22.54 12.59
N CYS A 42 5.34 -22.33 11.54
CA CYS A 42 5.83 -22.34 10.16
C CYS A 42 6.29 -20.98 9.63
N PHE A 43 5.83 -19.89 10.21
CA PHE A 43 6.17 -18.54 9.71
C PHE A 43 6.97 -17.76 10.75
N PRO A 44 8.10 -17.14 10.38
CA PRO A 44 8.88 -16.29 11.26
C PRO A 44 8.15 -14.97 11.55
N ILE A 45 8.34 -14.43 12.75
CA ILE A 45 7.93 -13.06 13.11
C ILE A 45 9.11 -12.10 13.05
N PHE A 46 8.88 -10.80 13.10
CA PHE A 46 9.93 -9.78 12.95
C PHE A 46 11.07 -9.94 13.95
N SER A 47 10.81 -10.32 15.20
CA SER A 47 11.88 -10.53 16.19
C SER A 47 12.77 -11.72 15.86
N GLU A 48 12.23 -12.79 15.27
CA GLU A 48 13.04 -13.94 14.82
C GLU A 48 13.92 -13.55 13.61
N VAL A 49 13.36 -12.78 12.66
CA VAL A 49 14.15 -12.24 11.54
C VAL A 49 15.24 -11.29 12.04
N LEU A 50 14.96 -10.49 13.07
CA LEU A 50 15.96 -9.59 13.68
C LEU A 50 17.13 -10.36 14.28
N GLU A 51 16.87 -11.44 15.02
CA GLU A 51 17.95 -12.30 15.57
C GLU A 51 18.76 -12.93 14.43
N THR A 52 18.09 -13.49 13.43
CA THR A 52 18.78 -14.06 12.26
C THR A 52 19.62 -13.00 11.52
N LEU A 53 19.14 -11.75 11.43
CA LEU A 53 19.90 -10.66 10.81
C LEU A 53 21.19 -10.34 11.58
N LYS A 54 21.16 -10.36 12.91
CA LYS A 54 22.36 -10.21 13.75
C LYS A 54 23.39 -11.30 13.45
N ASP A 55 22.92 -12.55 13.35
CA ASP A 55 23.77 -13.70 13.04
C ASP A 55 24.35 -13.62 11.62
N VAL A 56 23.55 -13.20 10.63
CA VAL A 56 24.00 -12.97 9.26
C VAL A 56 25.09 -11.91 9.22
N ILE A 57 24.90 -10.75 9.86
CA ILE A 57 25.89 -9.67 9.91
C ILE A 57 27.19 -10.18 10.58
N ALA A 58 27.09 -10.86 11.71
CA ALA A 58 28.25 -11.41 12.42
C ALA A 58 29.01 -12.44 11.58
N SER A 59 28.30 -13.31 10.83
CA SER A 59 28.90 -14.36 9.98
C SER A 59 29.72 -13.82 8.81
N LYS A 60 29.44 -12.60 8.34
CA LYS A 60 30.15 -12.00 7.20
C LYS A 60 31.53 -11.49 7.54
N ASN A 61 31.91 -11.44 8.83
CA ASN A 61 33.22 -10.95 9.28
C ASN A 61 33.60 -9.58 8.68
N PHE A 62 32.64 -8.66 8.63
CA PHE A 62 32.90 -7.29 8.19
C PHE A 62 33.91 -6.62 9.13
N GLY A 63 34.73 -5.71 8.59
CA GLY A 63 35.54 -4.86 9.44
C GLY A 63 34.64 -4.05 10.42
N ARG A 64 35.18 -3.72 11.61
CA ARG A 64 34.44 -3.11 12.71
C ARG A 64 33.55 -1.92 12.30
N GLU A 65 34.08 -1.04 11.46
CA GLU A 65 33.36 0.14 10.97
C GLU A 65 32.10 -0.21 10.16
N LEU A 66 32.19 -1.22 9.29
CA LEU A 66 31.03 -1.69 8.49
C LEU A 66 30.03 -2.45 9.34
N GLN A 67 30.50 -3.23 10.31
CA GLN A 67 29.62 -3.94 11.22
C GLN A 67 28.82 -2.95 12.06
N GLU A 68 29.47 -1.97 12.71
CA GLU A 68 28.81 -0.92 13.50
C GLU A 68 27.80 -0.12 12.65
N LYS A 69 28.11 0.12 11.36
CA LYS A 69 27.21 0.79 10.43
C LYS A 69 25.96 -0.05 10.11
N TYR A 70 26.10 -1.35 9.86
CA TYR A 70 24.98 -2.24 9.58
C TYR A 70 24.13 -2.47 10.83
N GLU A 71 24.74 -2.67 11.98
CA GLU A 71 24.06 -2.78 13.26
C GLU A 71 23.25 -1.49 13.56
N GLY A 72 23.87 -0.34 13.41
CA GLY A 72 23.21 0.94 13.66
C GLY A 72 22.08 1.28 12.67
N SER A 73 22.16 0.83 11.42
CA SER A 73 21.18 1.16 10.40
C SER A 73 20.10 0.10 10.19
N LEU A 74 20.43 -1.18 10.09
CA LEU A 74 19.49 -2.24 9.79
C LEU A 74 18.81 -2.79 11.05
N ILE A 75 19.63 -3.14 12.07
CA ILE A 75 19.10 -3.71 13.32
C ILE A 75 18.20 -2.71 14.01
N SER A 76 18.63 -1.45 14.15
CA SER A 76 17.81 -0.42 14.82
C SER A 76 16.47 -0.17 14.14
N ARG A 77 16.41 -0.22 12.79
CA ARG A 77 15.15 -0.05 12.05
C ARG A 77 14.21 -1.23 12.24
N LEU A 78 14.74 -2.45 12.16
CA LEU A 78 13.94 -3.65 12.35
C LEU A 78 13.48 -3.79 13.80
N ASP A 79 14.36 -3.50 14.76
CA ASP A 79 14.04 -3.50 16.20
C ASP A 79 12.90 -2.50 16.52
N ASN A 80 12.93 -1.31 15.95
CA ASN A 80 11.84 -0.35 16.10
C ASN A 80 10.48 -0.90 15.62
N SER A 81 10.47 -1.83 14.68
CA SER A 81 9.24 -2.51 14.20
C SER A 81 8.74 -3.61 15.16
N THR A 82 9.55 -4.01 16.15
CA THR A 82 9.17 -5.00 17.17
C THR A 82 8.69 -4.37 18.48
N LEU A 83 8.82 -3.04 18.64
CA LEU A 83 8.55 -2.34 19.87
C LEU A 83 7.22 -1.59 19.88
N GLY A 84 6.65 -1.38 21.07
CA GLY A 84 5.48 -0.55 21.31
C GLY A 84 4.23 -1.00 20.56
N ALA A 85 3.43 -0.04 20.09
CA ALA A 85 2.21 -0.29 19.32
C ALA A 85 2.51 -1.00 18.00
N LYS A 86 3.59 -0.60 17.31
CA LYS A 86 4.07 -1.23 16.08
C LYS A 86 4.38 -2.71 16.28
N GLY A 87 5.12 -3.03 17.34
CA GLY A 87 5.46 -4.41 17.67
C GLY A 87 4.23 -5.26 17.92
N LYS A 88 3.21 -4.73 18.59
CA LYS A 88 1.94 -5.46 18.79
C LYS A 88 1.21 -5.75 17.48
N MET A 89 1.37 -4.91 16.46
CA MET A 89 0.71 -5.08 15.16
C MET A 89 1.52 -5.96 14.21
N LEU A 90 2.84 -5.78 14.16
CA LEU A 90 3.72 -6.42 13.17
C LEU A 90 4.45 -7.64 13.70
N ASN A 91 4.86 -7.65 14.98
CA ASN A 91 5.57 -8.75 15.61
C ASN A 91 4.59 -9.72 16.30
N THR A 92 3.70 -10.32 15.51
CA THR A 92 2.64 -11.21 15.99
C THR A 92 2.65 -12.54 15.24
N ARG A 93 2.27 -13.62 15.94
CA ARG A 93 2.14 -14.94 15.33
C ARG A 93 0.80 -15.17 14.63
N THR A 94 -0.16 -14.28 14.88
CA THR A 94 -1.48 -14.34 14.26
C THR A 94 -1.67 -13.14 13.35
N SER A 95 -2.17 -13.36 12.13
CA SER A 95 -2.48 -12.31 11.18
C SER A 95 -4.00 -12.14 11.05
N ILE A 96 -4.42 -10.96 10.63
CA ILE A 96 -5.83 -10.72 10.25
C ILE A 96 -6.20 -11.61 9.07
N ASN A 97 -7.43 -12.11 9.09
CA ASN A 97 -7.95 -12.95 8.00
C ASN A 97 -8.44 -12.08 6.84
N ILE A 98 -7.52 -11.66 5.98
CA ILE A 98 -7.85 -10.83 4.80
C ILE A 98 -8.88 -11.50 3.91
N LYS A 99 -8.83 -12.84 3.72
CA LYS A 99 -9.80 -13.54 2.87
C LYS A 99 -11.23 -13.38 3.37
N GLU A 100 -11.44 -13.47 4.68
CA GLU A 100 -12.75 -13.26 5.26
C GLU A 100 -13.21 -11.80 5.12
N MET A 101 -12.28 -10.86 5.24
CA MET A 101 -12.57 -9.42 5.09
C MET A 101 -13.05 -9.06 3.68
N LEU A 102 -12.57 -9.74 2.63
CA LEU A 102 -13.00 -9.48 1.25
C LEU A 102 -14.51 -9.72 1.03
N TYR A 103 -15.18 -10.46 1.90
CA TYR A 103 -16.63 -10.73 1.81
C TYR A 103 -17.46 -9.89 2.77
N LYS A 104 -16.84 -8.94 3.46
CA LYS A 104 -17.49 -8.06 4.45
C LYS A 104 -17.31 -6.60 4.08
N LYS A 105 -18.17 -5.75 4.62
CA LYS A 105 -17.93 -4.30 4.65
C LYS A 105 -17.00 -4.02 5.81
N VAL A 106 -15.78 -3.60 5.52
CA VAL A 106 -14.72 -3.38 6.52
C VAL A 106 -14.16 -1.99 6.35
N VAL A 107 -13.96 -1.29 7.45
CA VAL A 107 -13.18 -0.05 7.53
C VAL A 107 -11.94 -0.34 8.35
N ILE A 108 -10.78 0.03 7.83
CA ILE A 108 -9.49 -0.10 8.53
C ILE A 108 -9.02 1.33 8.84
N GLU A 109 -9.06 1.69 10.10
CA GLU A 109 -8.64 2.99 10.59
C GLU A 109 -7.17 2.95 11.00
N LEU A 110 -6.37 3.88 10.48
CA LEU A 110 -4.94 4.02 10.78
C LEU A 110 -4.64 5.32 11.55
N GLU A 111 -5.64 5.94 12.13
CA GLU A 111 -5.52 7.23 12.82
C GLU A 111 -4.59 7.16 14.03
N ASP A 112 -4.65 6.08 14.78
CA ASP A 112 -3.82 5.86 15.97
C ASP A 112 -2.31 5.73 15.68
N LEU A 113 -1.94 5.49 14.44
CA LEU A 113 -0.55 5.51 14.02
C LEU A 113 -0.09 6.95 13.85
N ARG A 114 0.73 7.45 14.77
CA ARG A 114 1.18 8.85 14.78
C ARG A 114 2.21 9.17 13.71
N ASP A 115 3.03 8.20 13.35
CA ASP A 115 4.12 8.37 12.38
C ASP A 115 3.64 8.14 10.95
N GLU A 116 3.92 9.08 10.05
CA GLU A 116 3.49 9.00 8.65
C GLU A 116 4.17 7.86 7.88
N GLN A 117 5.41 7.52 8.25
CA GLN A 117 6.12 6.40 7.62
C GLN A 117 5.49 5.06 8.04
N ASP A 118 5.02 4.97 9.28
CA ASP A 118 4.32 3.80 9.80
C ASP A 118 2.95 3.64 9.12
N LYS A 119 2.20 4.73 8.93
CA LYS A 119 0.96 4.70 8.14
C LYS A 119 1.21 4.22 6.72
N CYS A 120 2.21 4.78 6.07
CA CYS A 120 2.60 4.39 4.71
C CYS A 120 2.96 2.90 4.64
N LEU A 121 3.77 2.40 5.58
CA LEU A 121 4.13 0.98 5.67
C LEU A 121 2.89 0.09 5.84
N MET A 122 2.01 0.43 6.78
CA MET A 122 0.80 -0.36 7.04
C MET A 122 -0.15 -0.35 5.85
N MET A 123 -0.38 0.81 5.23
CA MET A 123 -1.17 0.90 3.99
C MET A 123 -0.59 0.01 2.89
N GLY A 124 0.73 0.04 2.71
CA GLY A 124 1.43 -0.78 1.73
C GLY A 124 1.28 -2.27 1.99
N LEU A 125 1.49 -2.71 3.22
CA LEU A 125 1.33 -4.11 3.62
C LEU A 125 -0.11 -4.59 3.45
N LEU A 126 -1.10 -3.80 3.87
CA LEU A 126 -2.52 -4.12 3.72
C LEU A 126 -2.92 -4.25 2.25
N LEU A 127 -2.56 -3.28 1.41
CA LEU A 127 -2.86 -3.32 -0.03
C LEU A 127 -2.20 -4.50 -0.73
N GLY A 128 -0.94 -4.82 -0.40
CA GLY A 128 -0.25 -5.99 -0.92
C GLY A 128 -0.98 -7.29 -0.57
N ARG A 129 -1.38 -7.43 0.70
CA ARG A 129 -2.14 -8.59 1.19
C ARG A 129 -3.53 -8.70 0.57
N ILE A 130 -4.25 -7.57 0.40
CA ILE A 130 -5.54 -7.53 -0.28
C ILE A 130 -5.37 -7.98 -1.72
N ALA A 131 -4.39 -7.45 -2.45
CA ALA A 131 -4.15 -7.81 -3.84
C ALA A 131 -3.84 -9.30 -4.03
N GLU A 132 -3.04 -9.90 -3.14
CA GLU A 132 -2.78 -11.34 -3.16
C GLU A 132 -4.04 -12.16 -2.89
N ALA A 133 -4.84 -11.75 -1.90
CA ALA A 133 -6.08 -12.42 -1.56
C ALA A 133 -7.10 -12.33 -2.69
N VAL A 134 -7.25 -11.18 -3.34
CA VAL A 134 -8.09 -10.96 -4.52
C VAL A 134 -7.67 -11.87 -5.68
N LYS A 135 -6.36 -11.94 -5.99
CA LYS A 135 -5.83 -12.85 -7.00
C LYS A 135 -6.19 -14.31 -6.71
N HIS A 136 -6.10 -14.71 -5.44
CA HIS A 136 -6.42 -16.06 -5.01
C HIS A 136 -7.91 -16.37 -5.15
N GLU A 137 -8.79 -15.46 -4.72
CA GLU A 137 -10.24 -15.64 -4.82
C GLU A 137 -10.72 -15.62 -6.29
N HIS A 138 -10.14 -14.77 -7.13
CA HIS A 138 -10.43 -14.75 -8.57
C HIS A 138 -10.06 -16.08 -9.28
N LYS A 139 -8.97 -16.74 -8.85
CA LYS A 139 -8.62 -18.08 -9.40
C LYS A 139 -9.69 -19.13 -9.11
N LYS A 140 -10.40 -19.01 -7.98
CA LYS A 140 -11.50 -19.91 -7.61
C LYS A 140 -12.80 -19.52 -8.27
N ASN A 141 -13.05 -18.23 -8.41
CA ASN A 141 -14.27 -17.68 -8.98
C ASN A 141 -13.94 -16.49 -9.88
N HIS A 142 -13.95 -16.71 -11.20
CA HIS A 142 -13.65 -15.67 -12.18
C HIS A 142 -14.64 -14.49 -12.17
N ASN A 143 -15.81 -14.66 -11.54
CA ASN A 143 -16.79 -13.58 -11.36
C ASN A 143 -16.61 -12.84 -10.03
N PHE A 144 -15.55 -13.13 -9.28
CA PHE A 144 -15.24 -12.42 -8.03
C PHE A 144 -15.01 -10.95 -8.31
N GLN A 145 -15.69 -10.10 -7.53
CA GLN A 145 -15.56 -8.64 -7.58
C GLN A 145 -15.41 -8.10 -6.17
N HIS A 146 -14.50 -7.16 -6.02
CA HIS A 146 -14.25 -6.49 -4.75
C HIS A 146 -13.95 -5.01 -4.99
N ILE A 147 -14.17 -4.18 -3.99
CA ILE A 147 -13.90 -2.74 -4.03
C ILE A 147 -13.03 -2.37 -2.82
N THR A 148 -11.90 -1.77 -3.08
CA THR A 148 -11.08 -1.12 -2.07
C THR A 148 -11.12 0.40 -2.25
N LEU A 149 -11.53 1.12 -1.21
CA LEU A 149 -11.41 2.58 -1.14
C LEU A 149 -10.15 2.93 -0.34
N LEU A 150 -9.28 3.72 -0.95
CA LEU A 150 -8.05 4.23 -0.33
C LEU A 150 -8.17 5.74 -0.15
N GLU A 151 -8.32 6.20 1.08
CA GLU A 151 -8.30 7.63 1.42
C GLU A 151 -6.88 8.12 1.69
N GLU A 152 -6.63 9.41 1.50
CA GLU A 152 -5.31 10.04 1.70
C GLU A 152 -4.19 9.32 0.93
N ALA A 153 -4.49 8.89 -0.29
CA ALA A 153 -3.61 8.03 -1.09
C ALA A 153 -2.22 8.64 -1.34
N HIS A 154 -2.10 9.97 -1.28
CA HIS A 154 -0.80 10.65 -1.39
C HIS A 154 0.21 10.24 -0.31
N ARG A 155 -0.25 9.69 0.84
CA ARG A 155 0.66 9.15 1.88
C ARG A 155 1.50 8.00 1.34
N LEU A 156 0.90 7.14 0.55
CA LEU A 156 1.54 5.97 -0.06
C LEU A 156 2.04 6.24 -1.49
N LEU A 157 1.24 6.97 -2.26
CA LEU A 157 1.38 7.14 -3.71
C LEU A 157 1.88 8.54 -4.10
N SER A 158 2.64 9.22 -3.22
CA SER A 158 3.17 10.55 -3.50
C SER A 158 4.33 10.53 -4.50
N LYS A 159 4.49 11.65 -5.21
CA LYS A 159 5.69 11.88 -6.03
C LYS A 159 6.95 11.73 -5.18
N PRO A 160 7.98 11.00 -5.65
CA PRO A 160 9.28 11.01 -5.01
C PRO A 160 9.85 12.44 -5.00
N GLN A 161 10.36 12.88 -3.86
CA GLN A 161 11.03 14.17 -3.77
C GLN A 161 12.49 14.05 -4.22
N ALA A 162 13.09 15.18 -4.64
CA ALA A 162 14.51 15.23 -4.99
C ALA A 162 15.36 14.80 -3.78
N GLY A 163 16.16 13.74 -3.94
CA GLY A 163 16.97 13.15 -2.86
C GLY A 163 16.34 11.92 -2.17
N GLU A 164 15.09 11.59 -2.42
CA GLU A 164 14.43 10.34 -2.00
C GLU A 164 14.62 9.22 -3.03
N GLU A 165 15.80 9.10 -3.61
CA GLU A 165 16.08 8.13 -4.65
C GLU A 165 16.13 6.69 -4.10
N GLY A 166 15.51 5.77 -4.82
CA GLY A 166 15.61 4.33 -4.62
C GLY A 166 14.34 3.70 -4.04
N SER A 167 14.20 3.57 -2.73
CA SER A 167 13.15 2.75 -2.12
C SER A 167 11.73 3.31 -2.27
N LYS A 168 11.56 4.62 -2.13
CA LYS A 168 10.24 5.26 -2.29
C LYS A 168 9.75 5.23 -3.73
N ARG A 169 10.66 5.48 -4.68
CA ARG A 169 10.35 5.38 -6.11
C ARG A 169 9.96 3.95 -6.49
N LEU A 170 10.73 2.97 -6.02
CA LEU A 170 10.42 1.56 -6.25
C LEU A 170 9.05 1.18 -5.65
N GLY A 171 8.75 1.67 -4.44
CA GLY A 171 7.45 1.50 -3.81
C GLY A 171 6.30 2.05 -4.65
N VAL A 172 6.40 3.30 -5.11
CA VAL A 172 5.39 3.94 -5.97
C VAL A 172 5.23 3.19 -7.30
N GLU A 173 6.32 2.76 -7.93
CA GLU A 173 6.28 1.94 -9.16
C GLU A 173 5.63 0.58 -8.92
N MET A 174 5.97 -0.12 -7.83
CA MET A 174 5.35 -1.39 -7.46
C MET A 174 3.85 -1.23 -7.24
N PHE A 175 3.43 -0.20 -6.50
CA PHE A 175 2.01 0.08 -6.29
C PHE A 175 1.30 0.54 -7.55
N GLY A 176 1.93 1.37 -8.38
CA GLY A 176 1.41 1.76 -9.69
C GLY A 176 1.14 0.54 -10.59
N ASN A 177 2.06 -0.42 -10.60
CA ASN A 177 1.90 -1.69 -11.31
C ASN A 177 0.80 -2.56 -10.68
N LEU A 178 0.75 -2.65 -9.35
CA LEU A 178 -0.30 -3.36 -8.64
C LEU A 178 -1.68 -2.80 -9.01
N LEU A 179 -1.86 -1.48 -9.00
CA LEU A 179 -3.10 -0.79 -9.39
C LEU A 179 -3.54 -1.17 -10.80
N ALA A 180 -2.60 -1.23 -11.75
CA ALA A 180 -2.88 -1.62 -13.12
C ALA A 180 -3.22 -3.11 -13.25
N GLU A 181 -2.68 -3.95 -12.39
CA GLU A 181 -2.81 -5.40 -12.46
C GLU A 181 -4.08 -5.94 -11.77
N VAL A 182 -4.45 -5.40 -10.60
CA VAL A 182 -5.55 -5.95 -9.78
C VAL A 182 -6.90 -5.90 -10.45
N ARG A 183 -7.09 -4.98 -11.40
CA ARG A 183 -8.31 -4.91 -12.23
C ARG A 183 -8.60 -6.21 -12.96
N LYS A 184 -7.59 -6.96 -13.40
CA LYS A 184 -7.73 -8.24 -14.09
C LYS A 184 -8.39 -9.30 -13.21
N TYR A 185 -8.32 -9.11 -11.90
CA TYR A 185 -8.79 -10.05 -10.89
C TYR A 185 -10.09 -9.61 -10.24
N GLY A 186 -10.81 -8.65 -10.86
CA GLY A 186 -12.09 -8.18 -10.36
C GLY A 186 -12.01 -7.16 -9.23
N GLU A 187 -10.84 -6.58 -8.99
CA GLU A 187 -10.68 -5.51 -8.01
C GLU A 187 -10.99 -4.14 -8.63
N CYS A 188 -11.83 -3.37 -7.96
CA CYS A 188 -12.05 -1.96 -8.24
C CYS A 188 -11.37 -1.13 -7.16
N LEU A 189 -10.30 -0.42 -7.51
CA LEU A 189 -9.65 0.49 -6.58
C LEU A 189 -10.19 1.91 -6.76
N ILE A 190 -10.74 2.47 -5.69
CA ILE A 190 -11.17 3.86 -5.60
C ILE A 190 -10.11 4.62 -4.80
N ILE A 191 -9.55 5.67 -5.38
CA ILE A 191 -8.57 6.54 -4.76
C ILE A 191 -9.25 7.86 -4.44
N ALA A 192 -9.31 8.21 -3.16
CA ALA A 192 -9.81 9.50 -2.70
C ALA A 192 -8.65 10.33 -2.14
N ASP A 193 -8.51 11.55 -2.64
CA ASP A 193 -7.44 12.46 -2.21
C ASP A 193 -7.86 13.92 -2.33
N GLN A 194 -7.35 14.75 -1.44
CA GLN A 194 -7.63 16.18 -1.44
C GLN A 194 -6.58 16.99 -2.20
N ILE A 195 -5.41 16.41 -2.48
CA ILE A 195 -4.25 17.11 -3.04
C ILE A 195 -3.71 16.34 -4.27
N PRO A 196 -4.41 16.42 -5.43
CA PRO A 196 -4.03 15.69 -6.63
C PRO A 196 -2.58 15.91 -7.07
N ASN A 197 -2.05 17.10 -6.86
CA ASN A 197 -0.67 17.41 -7.24
C ASN A 197 0.39 16.64 -6.44
N LYS A 198 0.06 16.12 -5.25
CA LYS A 198 0.96 15.25 -4.48
C LYS A 198 1.01 13.84 -5.01
N LEU A 199 -0.03 13.37 -5.70
CA LEU A 199 -0.06 12.02 -6.24
C LEU A 199 0.97 11.83 -7.36
N ALA A 200 1.55 10.65 -7.43
CA ALA A 200 2.44 10.27 -8.52
C ALA A 200 1.69 10.34 -9.86
N PRO A 201 2.33 10.86 -10.94
CA PRO A 201 1.68 11.02 -12.24
C PRO A 201 1.10 9.72 -12.79
N GLU A 202 1.74 8.59 -12.49
CA GLU A 202 1.30 7.25 -12.88
C GLU A 202 -0.07 6.91 -12.30
N VAL A 203 -0.34 7.31 -11.06
CA VAL A 203 -1.63 7.11 -10.38
C VAL A 203 -2.72 7.89 -11.10
N LEU A 204 -2.47 9.18 -11.38
CA LEU A 204 -3.42 10.04 -12.08
C LEU A 204 -3.70 9.56 -13.51
N LYS A 205 -2.70 9.01 -14.21
CA LYS A 205 -2.85 8.50 -15.56
C LYS A 205 -3.56 7.15 -15.63
N ASN A 206 -3.31 6.28 -14.65
CA ASN A 206 -3.83 4.91 -14.65
C ASN A 206 -5.26 4.79 -14.10
N THR A 207 -5.78 5.83 -13.43
CA THR A 207 -7.19 5.87 -13.05
C THR A 207 -8.08 6.16 -14.26
N ASN A 208 -9.08 5.29 -14.51
CA ASN A 208 -9.93 5.34 -15.70
C ASN A 208 -11.05 6.38 -15.58
N THR A 209 -11.67 6.42 -14.41
CA THR A 209 -12.75 7.38 -14.09
C THR A 209 -12.26 8.37 -13.05
N LYS A 210 -12.59 9.64 -13.25
CA LYS A 210 -12.24 10.72 -12.34
C LYS A 210 -13.48 11.49 -11.97
N ILE A 211 -13.66 11.72 -10.67
CA ILE A 211 -14.72 12.54 -10.09
C ILE A 211 -14.02 13.67 -9.35
N VAL A 212 -14.14 14.89 -9.86
CA VAL A 212 -13.40 16.05 -9.36
C VAL A 212 -14.38 17.01 -8.72
N HIS A 213 -14.31 17.14 -7.42
CA HIS A 213 -15.04 18.18 -6.67
C HIS A 213 -14.27 19.50 -6.71
N ARG A 214 -14.76 20.51 -6.00
CA ARG A 214 -14.17 21.85 -5.97
C ARG A 214 -12.70 21.82 -5.54
N LEU A 215 -11.85 22.43 -6.33
CA LEU A 215 -10.41 22.59 -6.07
C LEU A 215 -10.01 24.06 -6.15
N PHE A 216 -9.29 24.56 -5.14
CA PHE A 216 -8.85 25.97 -5.11
C PHE A 216 -7.42 26.16 -5.61
N ALA A 217 -6.49 25.29 -5.23
CA ALA A 217 -5.09 25.42 -5.58
C ALA A 217 -4.86 25.24 -7.10
N SER A 218 -4.09 26.13 -7.68
CA SER A 218 -3.86 26.16 -9.13
C SER A 218 -3.11 24.92 -9.62
N ASP A 219 -2.09 24.47 -8.88
CA ASP A 219 -1.30 23.30 -9.17
C ASP A 219 -2.13 22.01 -9.11
N ASP A 220 -3.08 21.90 -8.17
CA ASP A 220 -4.02 20.77 -8.10
C ASP A 220 -4.97 20.77 -9.28
N ARG A 221 -5.52 21.95 -9.66
CA ARG A 221 -6.40 22.07 -10.81
C ARG A 221 -5.71 21.68 -12.12
N HIS A 222 -4.44 22.09 -12.30
CA HIS A 222 -3.64 21.68 -13.46
C HIS A 222 -3.34 20.19 -13.43
N ALA A 223 -2.89 19.66 -12.29
CA ALA A 223 -2.53 18.24 -12.16
C ALA A 223 -3.67 17.31 -12.58
N ILE A 224 -4.90 17.58 -12.15
CA ILE A 224 -6.05 16.74 -12.48
C ILE A 224 -6.68 17.14 -13.82
N GLY A 225 -6.81 18.44 -14.10
CA GLY A 225 -7.44 18.97 -15.29
C GLY A 225 -6.77 18.53 -16.59
N ASP A 226 -5.45 18.47 -16.62
CA ASP A 226 -4.68 17.97 -17.77
C ASP A 226 -4.96 16.50 -18.06
N THR A 227 -5.25 15.69 -17.05
CA THR A 227 -5.58 14.27 -17.24
C THR A 227 -6.98 14.01 -17.79
N ILE A 228 -7.88 14.99 -17.71
CA ILE A 228 -9.27 14.92 -18.21
C ILE A 228 -9.53 15.93 -19.31
N ARG A 229 -8.48 16.51 -19.90
CA ARG A 229 -8.51 17.40 -21.06
C ARG A 229 -9.32 18.69 -20.86
N LEU A 230 -9.30 19.26 -19.65
CA LEU A 230 -9.93 20.56 -19.40
C LEU A 230 -9.10 21.69 -20.02
N SER A 231 -9.78 22.68 -20.63
CA SER A 231 -9.16 23.95 -20.99
C SER A 231 -8.78 24.74 -19.72
N ASP A 232 -7.96 25.77 -19.85
CA ASP A 232 -7.56 26.60 -18.71
C ASP A 232 -8.76 27.28 -18.05
N GLU A 233 -9.73 27.74 -18.85
CA GLU A 233 -11.00 28.31 -18.35
C GLU A 233 -11.81 27.26 -17.56
N GLN A 234 -11.86 26.02 -18.04
CA GLN A 234 -12.55 24.92 -17.35
C GLN A 234 -11.83 24.51 -16.05
N LYS A 235 -10.50 24.55 -16.02
CA LYS A 235 -9.71 24.34 -14.79
C LYS A 235 -10.03 25.43 -13.76
N ASP A 236 -10.12 26.69 -14.19
CA ASP A 236 -10.48 27.80 -13.29
C ASP A 236 -11.91 27.67 -12.77
N PHE A 237 -12.81 27.13 -13.57
CA PHE A 237 -14.19 26.87 -13.16
C PHE A 237 -14.29 25.86 -12.00
N LEU A 238 -13.29 24.97 -11.79
CA LEU A 238 -13.28 24.05 -10.66
C LEU A 238 -13.35 24.76 -9.30
N THR A 239 -12.93 26.02 -9.21
CA THR A 239 -13.04 26.82 -7.98
C THR A 239 -14.47 27.21 -7.64
N MET A 240 -15.36 27.21 -8.64
CA MET A 240 -16.74 27.69 -8.52
C MET A 240 -17.75 26.57 -8.25
N LEU A 241 -17.33 25.31 -8.31
CA LEU A 241 -18.22 24.19 -8.01
C LEU A 241 -18.81 24.31 -6.60
N GLN A 242 -20.10 24.04 -6.50
CA GLN A 242 -20.80 24.04 -5.21
C GLN A 242 -20.73 22.69 -4.54
N ALA A 243 -21.11 22.63 -3.26
CA ALA A 243 -21.23 21.37 -2.55
C ALA A 243 -22.21 20.43 -3.28
N GLY A 244 -21.80 19.18 -3.51
CA GLY A 244 -22.55 18.20 -4.28
C GLY A 244 -22.40 18.33 -5.80
N GLU A 245 -21.59 19.27 -6.30
CA GLU A 245 -21.24 19.33 -7.72
C GLU A 245 -19.88 18.70 -7.96
N ALA A 246 -19.72 18.07 -9.12
CA ALA A 246 -18.47 17.51 -9.56
C ALA A 246 -18.32 17.58 -11.09
N ILE A 247 -17.08 17.53 -11.54
CA ILE A 247 -16.74 17.23 -12.93
C ILE A 247 -16.39 15.75 -12.99
N VAL A 248 -17.06 15.01 -13.86
CA VAL A 248 -16.83 13.56 -14.07
C VAL A 248 -16.28 13.33 -15.46
N TYR A 249 -15.27 12.52 -15.55
CA TYR A 249 -14.69 12.03 -16.78
C TYR A 249 -14.44 10.52 -16.67
N SER A 250 -14.73 9.78 -17.73
CA SER A 250 -14.36 8.37 -17.84
C SER A 250 -13.68 8.10 -19.18
N ALA A 251 -12.71 7.19 -19.19
CA ALA A 251 -12.05 6.84 -20.45
C ALA A 251 -13.07 6.34 -21.48
N GLY A 252 -12.95 6.87 -22.70
CA GLY A 252 -13.93 6.64 -23.77
C GLY A 252 -14.97 7.74 -23.92
N TRP A 253 -15.07 8.67 -22.97
CA TRP A 253 -15.88 9.88 -23.15
C TRP A 253 -15.13 10.92 -23.95
N HIS A 254 -15.86 11.66 -24.79
CA HIS A 254 -15.28 12.74 -25.58
C HIS A 254 -14.85 13.93 -24.70
N GLU A 255 -15.68 14.25 -23.71
CA GLU A 255 -15.52 15.41 -22.83
C GLU A 255 -15.89 15.07 -21.38
N ALA A 256 -15.36 15.86 -20.45
CA ALA A 256 -15.77 15.82 -19.05
C ALA A 256 -17.15 16.48 -18.87
N VAL A 257 -17.95 15.98 -17.97
CA VAL A 257 -19.33 16.40 -17.73
C VAL A 257 -19.48 16.94 -16.31
N ARG A 258 -20.12 18.11 -16.18
CA ARG A 258 -20.55 18.62 -14.86
C ARG A 258 -21.78 17.85 -14.40
N VAL A 259 -21.73 17.34 -13.18
CA VAL A 259 -22.82 16.60 -12.56
C VAL A 259 -23.19 17.20 -11.21
N LYS A 260 -24.42 16.97 -10.78
CA LYS A 260 -24.87 17.21 -9.42
C LYS A 260 -25.12 15.86 -8.78
N ILE A 261 -24.49 15.63 -7.64
CA ILE A 261 -24.63 14.41 -6.87
C ILE A 261 -25.80 14.58 -5.92
N ASP A 262 -26.77 13.69 -6.01
CA ASP A 262 -27.92 13.70 -5.12
C ASP A 262 -27.50 13.37 -3.68
N LYS A 263 -28.23 13.95 -2.73
CA LYS A 263 -28.02 13.58 -1.32
C LYS A 263 -28.49 12.13 -1.13
N PRO A 264 -27.77 11.34 -0.29
CA PRO A 264 -28.26 10.03 0.09
C PRO A 264 -29.69 10.11 0.61
N THR A 265 -30.57 9.26 0.09
CA THR A 265 -31.97 9.19 0.53
C THR A 265 -32.15 8.28 1.75
N ASP A 266 -31.10 7.60 2.20
CA ASP A 266 -31.19 6.60 3.24
C ASP A 266 -30.89 7.20 4.62
N THR A 267 -31.88 7.12 5.50
CA THR A 267 -31.86 7.59 6.88
C THR A 267 -31.03 6.72 7.82
N ASN A 268 -30.32 5.71 7.31
CA ASN A 268 -29.48 4.79 8.05
C ASN A 268 -27.98 5.09 7.99
N ALA A 269 -27.60 6.29 7.58
CA ALA A 269 -26.21 6.72 7.78
C ALA A 269 -25.95 6.82 9.29
N PRO A 270 -24.90 6.19 9.83
CA PRO A 270 -24.54 6.41 11.22
C PRO A 270 -24.28 7.92 11.40
N GLU A 271 -24.86 8.49 12.47
CA GLU A 271 -24.47 9.83 12.89
C GLU A 271 -22.99 9.78 13.22
N ILE A 272 -22.20 10.49 12.45
CA ILE A 272 -20.78 10.67 12.71
C ILE A 272 -20.72 11.84 13.70
N ASP A 273 -20.47 11.52 14.97
CA ASP A 273 -20.17 12.49 16.02
C ASP A 273 -18.82 13.20 15.77
#